data_1c03541c60a6a58c6a880ad1866ac68f
#
_entry.id   1c03541c60a6a58c6a880ad1866ac68f
#
_cell.length_a   1.000
_cell.length_b   1.000
_cell.length_c   1.000
_cell.angle_alpha   90.00
_cell.angle_beta   90.00
_cell.angle_gamma   90.00
#
_symmetry.space_group_name_H-M   'P 1'
#
loop_
_entity.id
_entity.type
_entity.pdbx_description
1 polymer ?
#
loop_
_entity_poly.entity_id
_entity_poly.type
_entity_poly.pdbx_seq_one_letter_code
_entity_poly.pdbx_strand_id
1 'polypeptide(L)'
;MPDGSWPDINYEDRSASLWLPSFHVIRLFHLAKSYCAVKSGLYRHDKVLKVFLSGLNYWCNYDNCSTNWWFTDIGINKILGPALLMMEDHLPEDLRSKALEQLCRSRIGKTGQNKVWLAGNVIYKALFEKDKDELESARNVIVSEIYLTMGEGIQPDYSYHLHGPQLQFGNYGLAYALNMTYWACIFRDTKFSFAEKQIGILGDYLLKGLDGVIWNGRMDFSACGRQLFKNVQRGKALALVQALYDISHVDRMRASI
;
A
#
# COMPACT_ATOMS: atom_id res chain seq x y z
N MET A 1 -13.77 3.79 -23.23
CA MET A 1 -15.14 3.76 -23.79
C MET A 1 -15.92 4.98 -23.29
N PRO A 2 -17.05 5.37 -23.94
CA PRO A 2 -17.86 6.50 -23.49
C PRO A 2 -18.43 6.34 -22.07
N ASP A 3 -18.65 5.11 -21.63
CA ASP A 3 -19.16 4.76 -20.29
C ASP A 3 -18.09 4.82 -19.18
N GLY A 4 -16.83 5.03 -19.52
CA GLY A 4 -15.70 5.03 -18.59
C GLY A 4 -14.98 3.69 -18.47
N SER A 5 -15.46 2.62 -19.11
CA SER A 5 -14.76 1.33 -19.14
C SER A 5 -13.53 1.36 -20.07
N TRP A 6 -12.64 0.38 -19.92
CA TRP A 6 -11.48 0.17 -20.78
C TRP A 6 -11.72 -1.02 -21.71
N PRO A 7 -11.56 -0.89 -23.04
CA PRO A 7 -11.96 -1.93 -23.99
C PRO A 7 -11.10 -3.20 -23.92
N ASP A 8 -9.93 -3.11 -23.33
CA ASP A 8 -8.96 -4.20 -23.15
C ASP A 8 -9.02 -4.88 -21.78
N ILE A 9 -9.97 -4.49 -20.91
CA ILE A 9 -10.20 -5.12 -19.63
C ILE A 9 -11.45 -6.02 -19.72
N ASN A 10 -11.26 -7.31 -19.40
CA ASN A 10 -12.40 -8.20 -19.21
C ASN A 10 -12.98 -7.97 -17.79
N TYR A 11 -14.10 -7.29 -17.71
CA TYR A 11 -14.79 -7.02 -16.43
C TYR A 11 -15.56 -8.21 -15.88
N GLU A 12 -15.81 -9.26 -16.68
CA GLU A 12 -16.43 -10.51 -16.23
C GLU A 12 -15.44 -11.47 -15.57
N ASP A 13 -14.15 -11.11 -15.56
CA ASP A 13 -13.12 -11.92 -14.89
C ASP A 13 -13.38 -11.99 -13.37
N ARG A 14 -13.32 -13.19 -12.83
CA ARG A 14 -13.49 -13.49 -11.40
C ARG A 14 -12.29 -14.23 -10.82
N SER A 15 -11.16 -14.20 -11.50
CA SER A 15 -9.93 -14.94 -11.10
C SER A 15 -9.49 -14.57 -9.68
N ALA A 16 -8.96 -15.57 -8.97
CA ALA A 16 -8.36 -15.37 -7.65
C ALA A 16 -6.96 -14.75 -7.71
N SER A 17 -6.30 -14.78 -8.88
CA SER A 17 -4.98 -14.18 -9.13
C SER A 17 -5.00 -13.43 -10.46
N LEU A 18 -4.20 -12.37 -10.57
CA LEU A 18 -4.15 -11.52 -11.77
C LEU A 18 -5.54 -11.05 -12.22
N TRP A 19 -6.40 -10.70 -11.26
CA TRP A 19 -7.75 -10.24 -11.51
C TRP A 19 -7.76 -8.99 -12.40
N LEU A 20 -8.20 -9.15 -13.65
CA LEU A 20 -8.09 -8.14 -14.70
C LEU A 20 -8.79 -6.81 -14.36
N PRO A 21 -9.98 -6.78 -13.73
CA PRO A 21 -10.62 -5.51 -13.36
C PRO A 21 -9.76 -4.63 -12.44
N SER A 22 -8.80 -5.18 -11.68
CA SER A 22 -7.89 -4.38 -10.86
C SER A 22 -7.05 -3.38 -11.68
N PHE A 23 -6.78 -3.67 -12.97
CA PHE A 23 -6.09 -2.75 -13.87
C PHE A 23 -6.87 -1.46 -14.10
N HIS A 24 -8.20 -1.48 -13.96
CA HIS A 24 -9.02 -0.27 -14.03
C HIS A 24 -8.59 0.74 -12.96
N VAL A 25 -8.51 0.30 -11.71
CA VAL A 25 -8.12 1.16 -10.58
C VAL A 25 -6.66 1.61 -10.67
N ILE A 26 -5.77 0.73 -11.15
CA ILE A 26 -4.37 1.09 -11.43
C ILE A 26 -4.31 2.25 -12.45
N ARG A 27 -5.12 2.21 -13.50
CA ARG A 27 -5.19 3.31 -14.49
C ARG A 27 -5.76 4.59 -13.90
N LEU A 28 -6.78 4.51 -13.05
CA LEU A 28 -7.28 5.68 -12.31
C LEU A 28 -6.17 6.32 -11.47
N PHE A 29 -5.38 5.53 -10.76
CA PHE A 29 -4.25 6.05 -9.99
C PHE A 29 -3.20 6.73 -10.90
N HIS A 30 -2.87 6.15 -12.04
CA HIS A 30 -1.93 6.79 -12.97
C HIS A 30 -2.49 8.08 -13.58
N LEU A 31 -3.79 8.15 -13.89
CA LEU A 31 -4.45 9.38 -14.34
C LEU A 31 -4.39 10.46 -13.25
N ALA A 32 -4.72 10.12 -11.99
CA ALA A 32 -4.63 11.04 -10.86
C ALA A 32 -3.20 11.58 -10.68
N LYS A 33 -2.20 10.70 -10.67
CA LYS A 33 -0.78 11.11 -10.62
C LYS A 33 -0.39 12.05 -11.76
N SER A 34 -0.78 11.70 -12.99
CA SER A 34 -0.43 12.50 -14.17
C SER A 34 -1.11 13.86 -14.15
N TYR A 35 -2.35 13.94 -13.65
CA TYR A 35 -3.10 15.18 -13.50
C TYR A 35 -2.53 16.09 -12.42
N CYS A 36 -2.12 15.53 -11.27
CA CYS A 36 -1.67 16.29 -10.11
C CYS A 36 -0.16 16.61 -10.12
N ALA A 37 0.65 15.90 -10.88
CA ALA A 37 2.10 16.12 -10.90
C ALA A 37 2.47 17.34 -11.74
N VAL A 38 2.97 18.39 -11.08
CA VAL A 38 3.35 19.68 -11.71
C VAL A 38 4.30 19.53 -12.91
N LYS A 39 5.21 18.53 -12.86
CA LYS A 39 6.16 18.26 -13.95
C LYS A 39 5.60 17.34 -15.05
N SER A 40 4.35 16.93 -14.94
CA SER A 40 3.68 16.09 -15.95
C SER A 40 3.24 16.97 -17.15
N GLY A 41 3.46 16.50 -18.36
CA GLY A 41 2.83 17.09 -19.56
C GLY A 41 1.30 17.03 -19.59
N LEU A 42 0.70 16.31 -18.63
CA LEU A 42 -0.74 16.17 -18.44
C LEU A 42 -1.24 16.90 -17.17
N TYR A 43 -0.40 17.74 -16.57
CA TYR A 43 -0.76 18.49 -15.37
C TYR A 43 -2.02 19.35 -15.61
N ARG A 44 -3.05 19.12 -14.80
CA ARG A 44 -4.37 19.79 -14.87
C ARG A 44 -5.03 19.79 -16.26
N HIS A 45 -4.74 18.77 -17.06
CA HIS A 45 -5.30 18.65 -18.40
C HIS A 45 -6.77 18.17 -18.34
N ASP A 46 -7.72 18.96 -18.87
CA ASP A 46 -9.17 18.70 -18.79
C ASP A 46 -9.59 17.31 -19.29
N LYS A 47 -8.95 16.81 -20.35
CA LYS A 47 -9.26 15.48 -20.88
C LYS A 47 -8.90 14.38 -19.88
N VAL A 48 -7.81 14.54 -19.12
CA VAL A 48 -7.39 13.58 -18.10
C VAL A 48 -8.41 13.57 -16.97
N LEU A 49 -8.84 14.75 -16.51
CA LEU A 49 -9.90 14.87 -15.50
C LEU A 49 -11.19 14.19 -15.95
N LYS A 50 -11.67 14.48 -17.17
CA LYS A 50 -12.87 13.86 -17.73
C LYS A 50 -12.79 12.34 -17.77
N VAL A 51 -11.64 11.80 -18.23
CA VAL A 51 -11.42 10.33 -18.29
C VAL A 51 -11.36 9.74 -16.89
N PHE A 52 -10.70 10.41 -15.94
CA PHE A 52 -10.66 9.97 -14.53
C PHE A 52 -12.08 9.89 -13.91
N LEU A 53 -12.86 10.97 -14.04
CA LEU A 53 -14.22 11.02 -13.48
C LEU A 53 -15.15 9.99 -14.12
N SER A 54 -15.11 9.83 -15.44
CA SER A 54 -15.89 8.80 -16.14
C SER A 54 -15.49 7.39 -15.71
N GLY A 55 -14.18 7.10 -15.63
CA GLY A 55 -13.67 5.81 -15.18
C GLY A 55 -14.03 5.53 -13.71
N LEU A 56 -13.89 6.52 -12.83
CA LEU A 56 -14.28 6.37 -11.43
C LEU A 56 -15.78 6.10 -11.29
N ASN A 57 -16.62 6.82 -12.03
CA ASN A 57 -18.06 6.58 -12.02
C ASN A 57 -18.40 5.17 -12.53
N TYR A 58 -17.75 4.71 -13.58
CA TYR A 58 -17.91 3.33 -14.04
C TYR A 58 -17.54 2.33 -12.94
N TRP A 59 -16.38 2.50 -12.31
CA TRP A 59 -15.92 1.62 -11.23
C TRP A 59 -16.89 1.56 -10.05
N CYS A 60 -17.38 2.71 -9.61
CA CYS A 60 -18.29 2.80 -8.45
C CYS A 60 -19.68 2.21 -8.73
N ASN A 61 -20.14 2.20 -9.98
CA ASN A 61 -21.44 1.64 -10.35
C ASN A 61 -21.38 0.17 -10.80
N TYR A 62 -20.19 -0.39 -10.98
CA TYR A 62 -19.99 -1.76 -11.42
C TYR A 62 -19.74 -2.67 -10.22
N ASP A 63 -20.47 -3.80 -10.15
CA ASP A 63 -20.29 -4.78 -9.06
C ASP A 63 -19.07 -5.66 -9.33
N ASN A 64 -17.92 -5.14 -9.01
CA ASN A 64 -16.62 -5.78 -9.21
C ASN A 64 -16.24 -6.62 -7.99
N CYS A 65 -16.29 -7.94 -8.11
CA CYS A 65 -15.84 -8.86 -7.08
C CYS A 65 -14.88 -9.90 -7.65
N SER A 66 -13.69 -9.99 -7.05
CA SER A 66 -12.80 -11.13 -7.21
C SER A 66 -13.23 -12.27 -6.28
N THR A 67 -12.94 -13.52 -6.66
CA THR A 67 -13.06 -14.66 -5.73
C THR A 67 -11.99 -14.62 -4.62
N ASN A 68 -10.96 -13.80 -4.76
CA ASN A 68 -9.97 -13.56 -3.73
C ASN A 68 -10.32 -12.31 -2.93
N TRP A 69 -10.71 -12.49 -1.68
CA TRP A 69 -11.05 -11.43 -0.73
C TRP A 69 -9.97 -10.34 -0.63
N TRP A 70 -8.70 -10.70 -0.85
CA TRP A 70 -7.59 -9.74 -0.75
C TRP A 70 -7.73 -8.57 -1.73
N PHE A 71 -8.23 -8.83 -2.96
CA PHE A 71 -8.49 -7.73 -3.90
C PHE A 71 -9.58 -6.80 -3.40
N THR A 72 -10.69 -7.36 -2.90
CA THR A 72 -11.85 -6.59 -2.43
C THR A 72 -11.54 -5.78 -1.18
N ASP A 73 -10.94 -6.43 -0.18
CA ASP A 73 -10.76 -5.84 1.14
C ASP A 73 -9.49 -4.98 1.23
N ILE A 74 -8.44 -5.32 0.47
CA ILE A 74 -7.13 -4.68 0.57
C ILE A 74 -6.70 -4.05 -0.75
N GLY A 75 -6.54 -4.87 -1.80
CA GLY A 75 -5.79 -4.52 -2.99
C GLY A 75 -6.32 -3.29 -3.72
N ILE A 76 -7.63 -3.20 -3.88
CA ILE A 76 -8.29 -2.09 -4.58
C ILE A 76 -8.10 -0.80 -3.79
N ASN A 77 -8.42 -0.78 -2.51
CA ASN A 77 -8.40 0.44 -1.72
C ASN A 77 -6.97 0.96 -1.46
N LYS A 78 -5.96 0.09 -1.47
CA LYS A 78 -4.55 0.51 -1.47
C LYS A 78 -4.18 1.41 -2.65
N ILE A 79 -4.87 1.28 -3.77
CA ILE A 79 -4.60 2.02 -5.01
C ILE A 79 -5.62 3.15 -5.16
N LEU A 80 -6.88 2.86 -4.89
CA LEU A 80 -7.98 3.82 -5.03
C LEU A 80 -7.89 4.94 -4.00
N GLY A 81 -7.57 4.63 -2.73
CA GLY A 81 -7.50 5.62 -1.66
C GLY A 81 -6.57 6.79 -2.00
N PRO A 82 -5.28 6.56 -2.32
CA PRO A 82 -4.39 7.65 -2.75
C PRO A 82 -4.87 8.39 -4.00
N ALA A 83 -5.50 7.69 -4.96
CA ALA A 83 -6.03 8.32 -6.16
C ALA A 83 -7.17 9.30 -5.83
N LEU A 84 -8.07 8.91 -4.93
CA LEU A 84 -9.19 9.74 -4.48
C LEU A 84 -8.69 10.97 -3.70
N LEU A 85 -7.71 10.81 -2.81
CA LEU A 85 -7.12 11.93 -2.08
C LEU A 85 -6.45 12.94 -3.01
N MET A 86 -5.75 12.49 -4.07
CA MET A 86 -5.17 13.40 -5.06
C MET A 86 -6.22 14.17 -5.85
N MET A 87 -7.40 13.60 -6.05
CA MET A 87 -8.46 14.16 -6.89
C MET A 87 -9.64 14.71 -6.09
N GLU A 88 -9.55 14.79 -4.75
CA GLU A 88 -10.65 15.13 -3.84
C GLU A 88 -11.38 16.41 -4.27
N ASP A 89 -10.64 17.48 -4.55
CA ASP A 89 -11.20 18.79 -4.91
C ASP A 89 -11.91 18.81 -6.28
N HIS A 90 -11.80 17.74 -7.04
CA HIS A 90 -12.38 17.63 -8.39
C HIS A 90 -13.57 16.68 -8.47
N LEU A 91 -13.93 16.02 -7.35
CA LEU A 91 -15.00 15.03 -7.33
C LEU A 91 -16.38 15.72 -7.15
N PRO A 92 -17.35 15.48 -8.06
CA PRO A 92 -18.75 15.80 -7.78
C PRO A 92 -19.25 15.06 -6.53
N GLU A 93 -20.18 15.65 -5.78
CA GLU A 93 -20.61 15.15 -4.48
C GLU A 93 -21.23 13.73 -4.55
N ASP A 94 -22.02 13.45 -5.59
CA ASP A 94 -22.59 12.12 -5.81
C ASP A 94 -21.50 11.06 -6.05
N LEU A 95 -20.47 11.41 -6.81
CA LEU A 95 -19.34 10.52 -7.09
C LEU A 95 -18.42 10.38 -5.88
N ARG A 96 -18.25 11.45 -5.09
CA ARG A 96 -17.53 11.44 -3.82
C ARG A 96 -18.18 10.46 -2.84
N SER A 97 -19.49 10.50 -2.70
CA SER A 97 -20.24 9.57 -1.84
C SER A 97 -20.07 8.12 -2.26
N LYS A 98 -20.22 7.82 -3.55
CA LYS A 98 -19.99 6.46 -4.09
C LYS A 98 -18.55 5.97 -3.91
N ALA A 99 -17.57 6.85 -4.09
CA ALA A 99 -16.15 6.53 -3.88
C ALA A 99 -15.87 6.21 -2.40
N LEU A 100 -16.49 6.93 -1.48
CA LEU A 100 -16.43 6.64 -0.05
C LEU A 100 -16.97 5.24 0.29
N GLU A 101 -18.08 4.82 -0.31
CA GLU A 101 -18.63 3.46 -0.14
C GLU A 101 -17.61 2.39 -0.55
N GLN A 102 -16.80 2.64 -1.60
CA GLN A 102 -15.72 1.72 -1.97
C GLN A 102 -14.64 1.63 -0.88
N LEU A 103 -14.24 2.77 -0.29
CA LEU A 103 -13.26 2.80 0.79
C LEU A 103 -13.76 2.08 2.05
N CYS A 104 -15.05 2.13 2.35
CA CYS A 104 -15.69 1.45 3.49
C CYS A 104 -15.64 -0.09 3.42
N ARG A 105 -15.26 -0.68 2.28
CA ARG A 105 -15.04 -2.12 2.16
C ARG A 105 -13.83 -2.61 2.97
N SER A 106 -12.82 -1.76 3.19
CA SER A 106 -11.67 -2.09 4.03
C SER A 106 -12.01 -1.87 5.50
N ARG A 107 -11.90 -2.95 6.30
CA ARG A 107 -12.10 -2.90 7.76
C ARG A 107 -10.90 -3.50 8.45
N ILE A 108 -10.42 -2.84 9.51
CA ILE A 108 -9.29 -3.35 10.30
C ILE A 108 -9.62 -4.73 10.85
N GLY A 109 -8.72 -5.67 10.61
CA GLY A 109 -8.83 -7.08 11.01
C GLY A 109 -7.59 -7.83 10.53
N LYS A 110 -7.63 -9.17 10.61
CA LYS A 110 -6.50 -10.04 10.24
C LYS A 110 -5.29 -9.83 11.16
N THR A 111 -4.12 -10.32 10.74
CA THR A 111 -2.85 -10.27 11.50
C THR A 111 -1.72 -9.79 10.61
N GLY A 112 -0.63 -9.35 11.22
CA GLY A 112 0.61 -9.00 10.53
C GLY A 112 0.41 -8.02 9.38
N GLN A 113 1.05 -8.27 8.25
CA GLN A 113 1.00 -7.36 7.10
C GLN A 113 -0.40 -7.12 6.53
N ASN A 114 -1.30 -8.09 6.62
CA ASN A 114 -2.68 -7.87 6.18
C ASN A 114 -3.41 -6.82 7.05
N LYS A 115 -3.19 -6.84 8.37
CA LYS A 115 -3.71 -5.82 9.30
C LYS A 115 -3.14 -4.44 8.96
N VAL A 116 -1.85 -4.35 8.67
CA VAL A 116 -1.20 -3.08 8.27
C VAL A 116 -1.80 -2.51 6.99
N TRP A 117 -2.03 -3.34 5.97
CA TRP A 117 -2.69 -2.89 4.74
C TRP A 117 -4.10 -2.38 4.98
N LEU A 118 -4.89 -3.11 5.77
CA LEU A 118 -6.27 -2.71 6.11
C LEU A 118 -6.28 -1.39 6.90
N ALA A 119 -5.41 -1.25 7.90
CA ALA A 119 -5.29 -0.01 8.65
C ALA A 119 -4.83 1.16 7.75
N GLY A 120 -3.92 0.92 6.80
CA GLY A 120 -3.52 1.92 5.80
C GLY A 120 -4.68 2.36 4.91
N ASN A 121 -5.55 1.42 4.50
CA ASN A 121 -6.74 1.76 3.73
C ASN A 121 -7.75 2.57 4.57
N VAL A 122 -7.90 2.25 5.85
CA VAL A 122 -8.73 3.04 6.78
C VAL A 122 -8.15 4.44 6.98
N ILE A 123 -6.82 4.61 7.00
CA ILE A 123 -6.20 5.95 7.01
C ILE A 123 -6.59 6.75 5.78
N TYR A 124 -6.56 6.16 4.57
CA TYR A 124 -6.99 6.86 3.35
C TYR A 124 -8.47 7.27 3.44
N LYS A 125 -9.34 6.40 3.95
CA LYS A 125 -10.74 6.70 4.20
C LYS A 125 -10.89 7.85 5.19
N ALA A 126 -10.25 7.78 6.35
CA ALA A 126 -10.31 8.78 7.40
C ALA A 126 -9.82 10.17 6.92
N LEU A 127 -8.76 10.20 6.09
CA LEU A 127 -8.31 11.44 5.45
C LEU A 127 -9.35 12.00 4.48
N PHE A 128 -9.98 11.14 3.69
CA PHE A 128 -11.02 11.52 2.73
C PHE A 128 -12.29 12.05 3.41
N GLU A 129 -12.64 11.51 4.59
CA GLU A 129 -13.76 11.99 5.45
C GLU A 129 -13.35 13.13 6.39
N LYS A 130 -12.05 13.42 6.52
CA LYS A 130 -11.50 14.37 7.51
C LYS A 130 -11.76 13.93 8.96
N ASP A 131 -11.89 12.61 9.18
CA ASP A 131 -12.07 11.98 10.49
C ASP A 131 -10.71 11.75 11.16
N LYS A 132 -10.39 12.63 12.09
CA LYS A 132 -9.13 12.60 12.84
C LYS A 132 -9.06 11.45 13.84
N ASP A 133 -10.17 11.07 14.44
CA ASP A 133 -10.19 10.05 15.48
C ASP A 133 -10.04 8.66 14.85
N GLU A 134 -10.69 8.42 13.73
CA GLU A 134 -10.47 7.20 12.94
C GLU A 134 -9.03 7.11 12.39
N LEU A 135 -8.47 8.23 11.90
CA LEU A 135 -7.07 8.30 11.46
C LEU A 135 -6.11 7.91 12.59
N GLU A 136 -6.29 8.49 13.79
CA GLU A 136 -5.46 8.20 14.95
C GLU A 136 -5.58 6.74 15.39
N SER A 137 -6.79 6.21 15.41
CA SER A 137 -7.06 4.80 15.70
C SER A 137 -6.35 3.86 14.72
N ALA A 138 -6.51 4.09 13.41
CA ALA A 138 -5.88 3.27 12.38
C ALA A 138 -4.35 3.38 12.39
N ARG A 139 -3.80 4.58 12.63
CA ARG A 139 -2.36 4.79 12.84
C ARG A 139 -1.86 3.98 14.04
N ASN A 140 -2.57 3.98 15.16
CA ASN A 140 -2.19 3.23 16.35
C ASN A 140 -2.17 1.73 16.10
N VAL A 141 -3.08 1.22 15.28
CA VAL A 141 -3.06 -0.18 14.83
C VAL A 141 -1.78 -0.49 14.04
N ILE A 142 -1.36 0.37 13.11
CA ILE A 142 -0.10 0.18 12.37
C ILE A 142 1.09 0.12 13.32
N VAL A 143 1.18 1.07 14.23
CA VAL A 143 2.30 1.15 15.19
C VAL A 143 2.33 -0.05 16.14
N SER A 144 1.16 -0.56 16.54
CA SER A 144 1.06 -1.74 17.42
C SER A 144 1.60 -3.02 16.78
N GLU A 145 1.78 -3.07 15.47
CA GLU A 145 2.40 -4.22 14.77
C GLU A 145 3.94 -4.15 14.77
N ILE A 146 4.57 -3.09 15.32
CA ILE A 146 6.03 -2.92 15.35
C ILE A 146 6.58 -3.43 16.68
N TYR A 147 6.86 -4.73 16.75
CA TYR A 147 7.46 -5.37 17.93
C TYR A 147 8.16 -6.68 17.52
N LEU A 148 9.05 -7.17 18.41
CA LEU A 148 9.66 -8.50 18.25
C LEU A 148 8.73 -9.55 18.89
N THR A 149 8.54 -10.67 18.20
CA THR A 149 7.61 -11.72 18.64
C THR A 149 8.12 -13.10 18.27
N MET A 150 7.62 -14.13 18.95
CA MET A 150 7.76 -15.53 18.54
C MET A 150 6.56 -16.04 17.73
N GLY A 151 5.55 -15.17 17.50
CA GLY A 151 4.38 -15.42 16.67
C GLY A 151 4.54 -14.84 15.27
N GLU A 152 3.45 -14.33 14.68
CA GLU A 152 3.51 -13.62 13.38
C GLU A 152 4.09 -12.22 13.55
N GLY A 153 5.00 -11.82 12.67
CA GLY A 153 5.70 -10.53 12.72
C GLY A 153 7.21 -10.66 12.67
N ILE A 154 7.93 -9.63 13.14
CA ILE A 154 9.39 -9.61 13.23
C ILE A 154 9.85 -10.53 14.36
N GLN A 155 10.70 -11.51 14.03
CA GLN A 155 11.25 -12.44 15.01
C GLN A 155 12.46 -11.84 15.76
N PRO A 156 12.91 -12.44 16.89
CA PRO A 156 14.10 -11.98 17.61
C PRO A 156 15.40 -12.03 16.78
N ASP A 157 15.47 -12.87 15.75
CA ASP A 157 16.58 -12.95 14.78
C ASP A 157 16.39 -12.00 13.58
N TYR A 158 15.39 -11.15 13.64
CA TYR A 158 14.98 -10.24 12.56
C TYR A 158 14.50 -10.92 11.28
N SER A 159 14.14 -12.21 11.30
CA SER A 159 13.34 -12.81 10.24
C SER A 159 11.87 -12.36 10.35
N TYR A 160 11.04 -12.71 9.39
CA TYR A 160 9.60 -12.34 9.41
C TYR A 160 8.73 -13.56 9.19
N HIS A 161 7.81 -13.80 10.11
CA HIS A 161 6.85 -14.88 10.02
C HIS A 161 5.43 -14.37 9.74
N LEU A 162 4.69 -15.11 8.91
CA LEU A 162 3.25 -14.92 8.68
C LEU A 162 2.63 -16.25 8.21
N HIS A 163 1.35 -16.43 8.44
CA HIS A 163 0.63 -17.71 8.32
C HIS A 163 1.20 -18.77 9.27
N GLY A 164 1.27 -18.42 10.53
CA GLY A 164 1.93 -19.20 11.58
C GLY A 164 3.46 -19.11 11.45
N PRO A 165 4.21 -20.21 11.64
CA PRO A 165 5.67 -20.18 11.67
C PRO A 165 6.32 -20.15 10.28
N GLN A 166 5.60 -19.74 9.24
CA GLN A 166 6.16 -19.71 7.88
C GLN A 166 7.07 -18.51 7.70
N LEU A 167 8.30 -18.76 7.26
CA LEU A 167 9.23 -17.72 6.88
C LEU A 167 8.74 -16.99 5.61
N GLN A 168 8.42 -15.71 5.75
CA GLN A 168 7.84 -14.87 4.70
C GLN A 168 8.71 -13.64 4.39
N PHE A 169 10.01 -13.75 4.47
CA PHE A 169 10.98 -12.66 4.42
C PHE A 169 10.78 -11.73 3.22
N GLY A 170 10.96 -12.25 2.03
CA GLY A 170 10.90 -11.48 0.79
C GLY A 170 9.49 -11.33 0.22
N ASN A 171 8.46 -11.79 0.90
CA ASN A 171 7.06 -11.63 0.51
C ASN A 171 6.36 -10.65 1.47
N TYR A 172 5.72 -11.15 2.51
CA TYR A 172 5.02 -10.31 3.49
C TYR A 172 5.98 -9.44 4.31
N GLY A 173 7.17 -9.95 4.66
CA GLY A 173 8.17 -9.20 5.41
C GLY A 173 8.70 -7.99 4.67
N LEU A 174 9.00 -8.11 3.39
CA LEU A 174 9.40 -6.97 2.56
C LEU A 174 8.23 -5.99 2.35
N ALA A 175 7.01 -6.49 2.15
CA ALA A 175 5.83 -5.64 2.04
C ALA A 175 5.56 -4.90 3.36
N TYR A 176 5.78 -5.55 4.51
CA TYR A 176 5.72 -4.95 5.83
C TYR A 176 6.75 -3.83 5.98
N ALA A 177 8.01 -4.09 5.64
CA ALA A 177 9.06 -3.08 5.68
C ALA A 177 8.69 -1.82 4.88
N LEU A 178 8.30 -2.00 3.60
CA LEU A 178 7.88 -0.91 2.73
C LEU A 178 6.70 -0.10 3.30
N ASN A 179 5.69 -0.77 3.85
CA ASN A 179 4.52 -0.07 4.38
C ASN A 179 4.84 0.65 5.69
N MET A 180 5.62 0.03 6.60
CA MET A 180 5.97 0.65 7.86
C MET A 180 6.84 1.88 7.67
N THR A 181 7.86 1.80 6.81
CA THR A 181 8.74 2.94 6.52
C THR A 181 8.00 4.05 5.78
N TYR A 182 7.10 3.71 4.84
CA TYR A 182 6.22 4.67 4.18
C TYR A 182 5.36 5.45 5.20
N TRP A 183 4.66 4.74 6.11
CA TRP A 183 3.83 5.41 7.11
C TRP A 183 4.65 6.20 8.12
N ALA A 184 5.84 5.72 8.51
CA ALA A 184 6.75 6.47 9.36
C ALA A 184 7.15 7.81 8.70
N CYS A 185 7.42 7.80 7.37
CA CYS A 185 7.70 9.01 6.60
C CYS A 185 6.50 9.95 6.50
N ILE A 186 5.31 9.43 6.19
CA ILE A 186 4.09 10.24 6.05
C ILE A 186 3.75 10.96 7.36
N PHE A 187 3.93 10.28 8.49
CA PHE A 187 3.58 10.84 9.80
C PHE A 187 4.74 11.61 10.46
N ARG A 188 5.94 11.66 9.86
CA ARG A 188 7.06 12.38 10.44
C ARG A 188 6.71 13.86 10.69
N ASP A 189 7.30 14.42 11.74
CA ASP A 189 7.13 15.82 12.12
C ASP A 189 5.68 16.24 12.39
N THR A 190 4.78 15.27 12.60
CA THR A 190 3.40 15.45 13.03
C THR A 190 3.20 14.87 14.44
N LYS A 191 2.06 15.18 15.06
CA LYS A 191 1.66 14.54 16.32
C LYS A 191 1.43 13.03 16.20
N PHE A 192 1.35 12.50 14.97
CA PHE A 192 1.19 11.08 14.67
C PHE A 192 2.52 10.37 14.41
N SER A 193 3.67 11.02 14.59
CA SER A 193 5.00 10.42 14.41
C SER A 193 5.14 9.11 15.19
N PHE A 194 5.93 8.18 14.64
CA PHE A 194 6.28 6.95 15.34
C PHE A 194 7.34 7.29 16.42
N ALA A 195 7.30 6.58 17.55
CA ALA A 195 8.30 6.78 18.59
C ALA A 195 9.65 6.18 18.18
N GLU A 196 10.74 6.68 18.77
CA GLU A 196 12.11 6.23 18.48
C GLU A 196 12.28 4.71 18.66
N LYS A 197 11.60 4.11 19.65
CA LYS A 197 11.62 2.67 19.87
C LYS A 197 11.12 1.90 18.63
N GLN A 198 10.00 2.31 18.03
CA GLN A 198 9.46 1.68 16.82
C GLN A 198 10.37 1.87 15.62
N ILE A 199 10.89 3.10 15.44
CA ILE A 199 11.87 3.38 14.37
C ILE A 199 13.12 2.53 14.55
N GLY A 200 13.62 2.37 15.77
CA GLY A 200 14.76 1.50 16.08
C GLY A 200 14.54 0.04 15.69
N ILE A 201 13.36 -0.53 16.02
CA ILE A 201 13.00 -1.90 15.62
C ILE A 201 12.94 -2.05 14.11
N LEU A 202 12.33 -1.09 13.40
CA LEU A 202 12.26 -1.10 11.93
C LEU A 202 13.65 -1.00 11.30
N GLY A 203 14.50 -0.10 11.77
CA GLY A 203 15.88 0.03 11.29
C GLY A 203 16.69 -1.26 11.50
N ASP A 204 16.57 -1.89 12.66
CA ASP A 204 17.22 -3.18 12.92
C ASP A 204 16.68 -4.30 12.03
N TYR A 205 15.36 -4.34 11.80
CA TYR A 205 14.75 -5.30 10.87
C TYR A 205 15.27 -5.14 9.43
N LEU A 206 15.44 -3.91 8.97
CA LEU A 206 15.99 -3.64 7.63
C LEU A 206 17.47 -4.06 7.54
N LEU A 207 18.30 -3.64 8.52
CA LEU A 207 19.75 -3.77 8.44
C LEU A 207 20.29 -5.11 8.93
N LYS A 208 19.62 -5.77 9.88
CA LYS A 208 20.05 -7.06 10.45
C LYS A 208 19.27 -8.24 9.88
N GLY A 209 18.04 -7.99 9.38
CA GLY A 209 17.19 -9.00 8.78
C GLY A 209 17.22 -8.97 7.25
N LEU A 210 16.51 -8.01 6.64
CA LEU A 210 16.31 -7.98 5.18
C LEU A 210 17.60 -7.78 4.38
N ASP A 211 18.55 -6.99 4.86
CA ASP A 211 19.84 -6.81 4.19
C ASP A 211 20.63 -8.12 4.12
N GLY A 212 20.58 -8.94 5.16
CA GLY A 212 21.24 -10.24 5.25
C GLY A 212 20.82 -11.27 4.20
N VAL A 213 19.68 -11.07 3.53
CA VAL A 213 19.19 -11.95 2.45
C VAL A 213 19.35 -11.34 1.05
N ILE A 214 20.14 -10.27 0.93
CA ILE A 214 20.44 -9.63 -0.35
C ILE A 214 21.93 -9.74 -0.66
N TRP A 215 22.25 -10.30 -1.83
CA TRP A 215 23.60 -10.44 -2.33
C TRP A 215 23.70 -9.91 -3.76
N ASN A 216 24.68 -9.06 -4.01
CA ASN A 216 24.95 -8.50 -5.33
C ASN A 216 23.69 -7.90 -6.02
N GLY A 217 22.89 -7.13 -5.27
CA GLY A 217 21.66 -6.49 -5.76
C GLY A 217 20.51 -7.46 -6.08
N ARG A 218 20.53 -8.64 -5.50
CA ARG A 218 19.48 -9.66 -5.65
C ARG A 218 19.12 -10.26 -4.30
N MET A 219 17.85 -10.40 -4.03
CA MET A 219 17.37 -11.16 -2.88
C MET A 219 17.63 -12.65 -3.11
N ASP A 220 18.06 -13.34 -2.06
CA ASP A 220 18.24 -14.79 -2.11
C ASP A 220 16.93 -15.48 -2.55
N PHE A 221 17.08 -16.49 -3.40
CA PHE A 221 15.92 -17.16 -3.99
C PHE A 221 15.05 -17.83 -2.92
N SER A 222 15.66 -18.41 -1.88
CA SER A 222 14.96 -19.06 -0.78
C SER A 222 14.13 -18.07 0.05
N ALA A 223 14.55 -16.80 0.12
CA ALA A 223 13.83 -15.73 0.82
C ALA A 223 12.68 -15.12 0.01
N CYS A 224 12.58 -15.38 -1.30
CA CYS A 224 11.53 -14.81 -2.17
C CYS A 224 10.13 -15.38 -1.91
N GLY A 225 10.00 -16.47 -1.16
CA GLY A 225 8.75 -17.17 -0.91
C GLY A 225 8.12 -17.70 -2.21
N ARG A 226 6.81 -17.63 -2.35
CA ARG A 226 6.07 -18.12 -3.54
C ARG A 226 6.16 -17.22 -4.78
N GLN A 227 6.80 -16.07 -4.69
CA GLN A 227 6.90 -15.11 -5.79
C GLN A 227 8.15 -15.41 -6.64
N LEU A 228 8.08 -16.47 -7.46
CA LEU A 228 9.20 -17.00 -8.24
C LEU A 228 9.01 -16.69 -9.74
N PHE A 229 9.08 -15.44 -10.12
CA PHE A 229 8.95 -14.99 -11.50
C PHE A 229 10.19 -14.20 -11.97
N LYS A 230 10.29 -13.98 -13.26
CA LYS A 230 11.45 -13.31 -13.87
C LYS A 230 11.75 -11.96 -13.20
N ASN A 231 13.01 -11.74 -12.88
CA ASN A 231 13.54 -10.51 -12.27
C ASN A 231 13.05 -10.23 -10.83
N VAL A 232 12.32 -11.13 -10.19
CA VAL A 232 11.77 -10.92 -8.84
C VAL A 232 12.86 -10.60 -7.82
N GLN A 233 13.99 -11.32 -7.84
CA GLN A 233 15.07 -11.11 -6.89
C GLN A 233 15.62 -9.68 -6.93
N ARG A 234 15.85 -9.14 -8.14
CA ARG A 234 16.31 -7.76 -8.33
C ARG A 234 15.23 -6.75 -7.91
N GLY A 235 13.98 -7.00 -8.27
CA GLY A 235 12.86 -6.14 -7.87
C GLY A 235 12.72 -6.04 -6.36
N LYS A 236 12.92 -7.15 -5.63
CA LYS A 236 12.88 -7.18 -4.16
C LYS A 236 14.07 -6.44 -3.53
N ALA A 237 15.27 -6.57 -4.10
CA ALA A 237 16.42 -5.79 -3.64
C ALA A 237 16.20 -4.27 -3.82
N LEU A 238 15.66 -3.85 -4.98
CA LEU A 238 15.29 -2.44 -5.21
C LEU A 238 14.20 -1.95 -4.25
N ALA A 239 13.24 -2.81 -3.91
CA ALA A 239 12.21 -2.47 -2.93
C ALA A 239 12.80 -2.28 -1.52
N LEU A 240 13.82 -3.06 -1.12
CA LEU A 240 14.52 -2.80 0.14
C LEU A 240 15.24 -1.46 0.12
N VAL A 241 15.89 -1.08 -1.00
CA VAL A 241 16.52 0.25 -1.14
C VAL A 241 15.49 1.37 -0.91
N GLN A 242 14.26 1.22 -1.41
CA GLN A 242 13.19 2.19 -1.14
C GLN A 242 12.86 2.26 0.37
N ALA A 243 12.73 1.11 1.04
CA ALA A 243 12.47 1.10 2.48
C ALA A 243 13.61 1.71 3.29
N LEU A 244 14.87 1.48 2.91
CA LEU A 244 16.05 2.10 3.52
C LEU A 244 16.08 3.61 3.29
N TYR A 245 15.74 4.05 2.08
CA TYR A 245 15.62 5.47 1.77
C TYR A 245 14.54 6.13 2.63
N ASP A 246 13.37 5.52 2.75
CA ASP A 246 12.28 6.06 3.56
C ASP A 246 12.67 6.13 5.05
N ILE A 247 13.24 5.04 5.61
CA ILE A 247 13.62 5.05 7.04
C ILE A 247 14.72 6.06 7.35
N SER A 248 15.65 6.34 6.44
CA SER A 248 16.72 7.32 6.62
C SER A 248 16.21 8.74 6.90
N HIS A 249 14.99 9.06 6.51
CA HIS A 249 14.37 10.35 6.76
C HIS A 249 13.76 10.49 8.17
N VAL A 250 13.63 9.39 8.90
CA VAL A 250 12.99 9.36 10.23
C VAL A 250 13.89 8.77 11.32
N ASP A 251 14.86 7.94 10.96
CA ASP A 251 15.84 7.35 11.89
C ASP A 251 17.01 8.29 12.11
N ARG A 252 16.79 9.24 13.01
CA ARG A 252 17.82 10.26 13.35
C ARG A 252 19.06 9.67 14.01
N MET A 253 18.95 8.50 14.64
CA MET A 253 20.07 7.83 15.31
C MET A 253 21.08 7.22 14.32
N ARG A 254 20.59 6.78 13.15
CA ARG A 254 21.40 6.12 12.12
C ARG A 254 21.69 7.02 10.91
N ALA A 255 21.07 8.18 10.81
CA ALA A 255 21.28 9.13 9.69
C ALA A 255 22.68 9.73 9.65
N SER A 256 23.53 9.47 10.65
CA SER A 256 24.92 9.96 10.75
C SER A 256 25.97 8.88 10.46
N ILE A 257 25.55 7.70 10.05
CA ILE A 257 26.41 6.60 9.62
C ILE A 257 26.36 6.45 8.10
#